data_d67a1825a38374f7729039aeac6ccc67
#
_entry.id   d67a1825a38374f7729039aeac6ccc67
#
_cell.length_a   1.000
_cell.length_b   1.000
_cell.length_c   1.000
_cell.angle_alpha   90.00
_cell.angle_beta   90.00
_cell.angle_gamma   90.00
#
_symmetry.space_group_name_H-M   'P 1'
#
loop_
_entity.id
_entity.type
_entity.pdbx_description
1 polymer ?
#
loop_
_entity_poly.entity_id
_entity_poly.type
_entity_poly.pdbx_seq_one_letter_code
_entity_poly.pdbx_strand_id
1 'polypeptide(L)'
;MAKPKVSVIVPVYNTEKYLKRCLDSILNQTLSDIEIIIVDDGSKEACALLCDQFAKLDSRIKVVHKQNAGLGFARNTGLSEAYGEYVGFVDSDDYIEPMMYETLYAAAKNNGADIAVSGISFVGGNMFSESDDLVKKPCFKETEVFNADTLKTLLLGVIGALPNEPDDSRYGVSVCKNIFSNSLIKEKNITFLSEREILSEDTLFMVDFIKSSSCAVGVTGAYYCYCRNDDSLSKSYNSTRFERSIVFLNELEKQIANTVPKEEYKIYLDRLIQGFGRILCSQEIVHAKQEKIKYSVLRKRLKEICTNEKIAGVLKTYSWYKLPVKQAAFAFAMKYKLFLLQKIMVLLRDR
;
A
#
# COMPACT_ATOMS: atom_id res chain seq x y z
N MET A 1 1.96 25.66 -22.35
CA MET A 1 1.28 25.66 -21.03
C MET A 1 2.34 25.55 -19.96
N ALA A 2 2.12 26.13 -18.79
CA ALA A 2 3.02 25.93 -17.65
C ALA A 2 3.00 24.44 -17.25
N LYS A 3 4.12 23.95 -16.71
CA LYS A 3 4.22 22.56 -16.23
C LYS A 3 3.35 22.41 -14.97
N PRO A 4 2.40 21.43 -14.91
CA PRO A 4 1.60 21.23 -13.72
C PRO A 4 2.47 20.90 -12.48
N LYS A 5 2.03 21.31 -11.31
CA LYS A 5 2.73 20.99 -10.05
C LYS A 5 2.64 19.51 -9.71
N VAL A 6 1.46 18.91 -9.90
CA VAL A 6 1.22 17.48 -9.64
C VAL A 6 0.44 16.85 -10.79
N SER A 7 0.91 15.69 -11.28
CA SER A 7 0.13 14.78 -12.11
C SER A 7 -0.53 13.76 -11.20
N VAL A 8 -1.86 13.73 -11.19
CA VAL A 8 -2.65 12.79 -10.40
C VAL A 8 -3.07 11.63 -11.27
N ILE A 9 -2.53 10.44 -11.02
CA ILE A 9 -2.83 9.23 -11.78
C ILE A 9 -3.95 8.46 -11.07
N VAL A 10 -5.04 8.19 -11.81
CA VAL A 10 -6.22 7.48 -11.31
C VAL A 10 -6.42 6.21 -12.14
N PRO A 11 -5.95 5.04 -11.70
CA PRO A 11 -6.24 3.77 -12.34
C PRO A 11 -7.72 3.40 -12.11
N VAL A 12 -8.42 3.02 -13.18
CA VAL A 12 -9.85 2.70 -13.16
C VAL A 12 -10.10 1.32 -13.78
N TYR A 13 -10.83 0.47 -13.04
CA TYR A 13 -11.33 -0.80 -13.57
C TYR A 13 -12.65 -1.18 -12.91
N ASN A 14 -13.77 -0.95 -13.60
CA ASN A 14 -15.14 -1.28 -13.15
C ASN A 14 -15.49 -0.67 -11.77
N THR A 15 -15.13 0.59 -11.54
CA THR A 15 -15.36 1.32 -10.27
C THR A 15 -16.38 2.44 -10.42
N GLU A 16 -17.31 2.33 -11.35
CA GLU A 16 -18.31 3.36 -11.68
C GLU A 16 -19.08 3.87 -10.46
N LYS A 17 -19.33 3.01 -9.46
CA LYS A 17 -20.04 3.38 -8.21
C LYS A 17 -19.28 4.43 -7.38
N TYR A 18 -17.95 4.43 -7.46
CA TYR A 18 -17.07 5.21 -6.59
C TYR A 18 -16.36 6.34 -7.32
N LEU A 19 -16.18 6.21 -8.64
CA LEU A 19 -15.38 7.07 -9.49
C LEU A 19 -15.77 8.54 -9.36
N LYS A 20 -17.08 8.84 -9.29
CA LYS A 20 -17.53 10.24 -9.11
C LYS A 20 -16.99 10.87 -7.83
N ARG A 21 -17.09 10.18 -6.68
CA ARG A 21 -16.56 10.67 -5.40
C ARG A 21 -15.05 10.87 -5.46
N CYS A 22 -14.32 9.93 -6.05
CA CYS A 22 -12.89 10.00 -6.25
C CYS A 22 -12.51 11.26 -7.04
N LEU A 23 -13.05 11.42 -8.25
CA LEU A 23 -12.73 12.54 -9.14
C LEU A 23 -13.18 13.87 -8.57
N ASP A 24 -14.35 13.98 -7.95
CA ASP A 24 -14.79 15.19 -7.26
C ASP A 24 -13.78 15.63 -6.18
N SER A 25 -13.20 14.69 -5.43
CA SER A 25 -12.22 15.01 -4.40
C SER A 25 -10.89 15.53 -4.96
N ILE A 26 -10.51 15.08 -6.17
CA ILE A 26 -9.31 15.53 -6.86
C ILE A 26 -9.57 16.91 -7.52
N LEU A 27 -10.71 17.08 -8.15
CA LEU A 27 -11.10 18.33 -8.80
C LEU A 27 -11.24 19.51 -7.81
N ASN A 28 -11.62 19.20 -6.56
CA ASN A 28 -11.78 20.19 -5.48
C ASN A 28 -10.52 20.37 -4.61
N GLN A 29 -9.34 19.95 -5.08
CA GLN A 29 -8.10 20.22 -4.37
C GLN A 29 -7.81 21.73 -4.32
N THR A 30 -7.29 22.21 -3.18
CA THR A 30 -6.86 23.63 -3.02
C THR A 30 -5.69 23.96 -3.94
N LEU A 31 -4.85 22.99 -4.28
CA LEU A 31 -3.85 23.10 -5.33
C LEU A 31 -4.52 22.94 -6.70
N SER A 32 -4.83 24.03 -7.39
CA SER A 32 -5.52 24.00 -8.70
C SER A 32 -4.61 23.63 -9.89
N ASP A 33 -3.29 23.86 -9.75
CA ASP A 33 -2.31 23.60 -10.81
C ASP A 33 -1.90 22.13 -10.85
N ILE A 34 -2.88 21.30 -11.22
CA ILE A 34 -2.74 19.82 -11.34
C ILE A 34 -3.24 19.37 -12.72
N GLU A 35 -2.70 18.26 -13.21
CA GLU A 35 -3.31 17.46 -14.27
C GLU A 35 -3.81 16.14 -13.70
N ILE A 36 -4.86 15.59 -14.29
CA ILE A 36 -5.51 14.35 -13.84
C ILE A 36 -5.46 13.36 -14.99
N ILE A 37 -4.83 12.22 -14.77
CA ILE A 37 -4.66 11.17 -15.79
C ILE A 37 -5.47 9.97 -15.35
N ILE A 38 -6.65 9.81 -15.94
CA ILE A 38 -7.48 8.62 -15.74
C ILE A 38 -6.96 7.54 -16.68
N VAL A 39 -6.58 6.40 -16.13
CA VAL A 39 -6.19 5.22 -16.91
C VAL A 39 -7.27 4.16 -16.77
N ASP A 40 -8.14 4.07 -17.76
CA ASP A 40 -9.15 3.02 -17.84
C ASP A 40 -8.50 1.73 -18.33
N ASP A 41 -8.30 0.79 -17.44
CA ASP A 41 -7.64 -0.50 -17.66
C ASP A 41 -8.64 -1.53 -18.22
N GLY A 42 -9.40 -1.17 -19.24
CA GLY A 42 -10.33 -2.04 -19.93
C GLY A 42 -11.61 -2.33 -19.16
N SER A 43 -12.21 -1.29 -18.59
CA SER A 43 -13.51 -1.38 -17.92
C SER A 43 -14.64 -1.69 -18.88
N LYS A 44 -15.79 -2.07 -18.30
CA LYS A 44 -17.06 -2.16 -19.03
C LYS A 44 -17.48 -0.78 -19.54
N GLU A 45 -18.28 -0.77 -20.61
CA GLU A 45 -18.69 0.43 -21.34
C GLU A 45 -19.22 1.56 -20.43
N ALA A 46 -20.06 1.24 -19.44
CA ALA A 46 -20.63 2.24 -18.54
C ALA A 46 -19.56 3.01 -17.74
N CYS A 47 -18.52 2.31 -17.28
CA CYS A 47 -17.41 2.92 -16.53
C CYS A 47 -16.49 3.73 -17.47
N ALA A 48 -16.17 3.20 -18.66
CA ALA A 48 -15.36 3.89 -19.66
C ALA A 48 -16.04 5.20 -20.12
N LEU A 49 -17.34 5.16 -20.43
CA LEU A 49 -18.12 6.36 -20.79
C LEU A 49 -18.15 7.40 -19.66
N LEU A 50 -18.18 6.97 -18.39
CA LEU A 50 -18.12 7.89 -17.26
C LEU A 50 -16.77 8.62 -17.19
N CYS A 51 -15.64 7.94 -17.47
CA CYS A 51 -14.34 8.57 -17.58
C CYS A 51 -14.33 9.66 -18.65
N ASP A 52 -14.89 9.38 -19.84
CA ASP A 52 -14.98 10.35 -20.95
C ASP A 52 -15.88 11.54 -20.62
N GLN A 53 -16.95 11.32 -19.85
CA GLN A 53 -17.83 12.41 -19.40
C GLN A 53 -17.07 13.39 -18.51
N PHE A 54 -16.26 12.90 -17.57
CA PHE A 54 -15.42 13.76 -16.72
C PHE A 54 -14.39 14.54 -17.53
N ALA A 55 -13.73 13.94 -18.52
CA ALA A 55 -12.78 14.63 -19.39
C ALA A 55 -13.42 15.75 -20.22
N LYS A 56 -14.71 15.65 -20.53
CA LYS A 56 -15.46 16.72 -21.21
C LYS A 56 -15.84 17.88 -20.26
N LEU A 57 -15.92 17.62 -18.96
CA LEU A 57 -16.32 18.61 -17.95
C LEU A 57 -15.14 19.47 -17.46
N ASP A 58 -13.93 18.91 -17.42
CA ASP A 58 -12.74 19.61 -16.91
C ASP A 58 -11.52 19.35 -17.80
N SER A 59 -10.94 20.40 -18.34
CA SER A 59 -9.79 20.35 -19.26
C SER A 59 -8.48 19.87 -18.62
N ARG A 60 -8.42 19.76 -17.30
CA ARG A 60 -7.29 19.16 -16.57
C ARG A 60 -7.27 17.64 -16.66
N ILE A 61 -8.38 17.02 -17.08
CA ILE A 61 -8.53 15.56 -17.15
C ILE A 61 -8.13 15.05 -18.53
N LYS A 62 -7.25 14.07 -18.55
CA LYS A 62 -6.91 13.25 -19.70
C LYS A 62 -7.33 11.81 -19.42
N VAL A 63 -7.96 11.14 -20.40
CA VAL A 63 -8.32 9.73 -20.30
C VAL A 63 -7.44 8.91 -21.24
N VAL A 64 -6.95 7.77 -20.75
CA VAL A 64 -6.23 6.77 -21.54
C VAL A 64 -6.95 5.43 -21.40
N HIS A 65 -7.58 4.97 -22.45
CA HIS A 65 -8.18 3.64 -22.50
C HIS A 65 -7.17 2.61 -22.98
N LYS A 66 -7.09 1.48 -22.28
CA LYS A 66 -6.18 0.39 -22.64
C LYS A 66 -6.81 -0.98 -22.37
N GLN A 67 -6.25 -2.02 -22.97
CA GLN A 67 -6.60 -3.39 -22.64
C GLN A 67 -6.17 -3.69 -21.18
N ASN A 68 -7.02 -4.42 -20.44
CA ASN A 68 -6.77 -4.75 -19.04
C ASN A 68 -5.45 -5.52 -18.85
N ALA A 69 -4.52 -4.89 -18.13
CA ALA A 69 -3.22 -5.46 -17.80
C ALA A 69 -2.95 -5.46 -16.29
N GLY A 70 -3.84 -4.88 -15.50
CA GLY A 70 -3.76 -4.81 -14.05
C GLY A 70 -3.26 -3.47 -13.50
N LEU A 71 -3.41 -3.31 -12.19
CA LEU A 71 -3.22 -2.06 -11.44
C LEU A 71 -1.81 -1.47 -11.64
N GLY A 72 -0.77 -2.29 -11.47
CA GLY A 72 0.61 -1.84 -11.62
C GLY A 72 0.89 -1.30 -13.02
N PHE A 73 0.42 -1.98 -14.06
CA PHE A 73 0.59 -1.53 -15.44
C PHE A 73 -0.33 -0.35 -15.81
N ALA A 74 -1.50 -0.21 -15.17
CA ALA A 74 -2.31 1.00 -15.31
C ALA A 74 -1.58 2.22 -14.74
N ARG A 75 -0.96 2.09 -13.56
CA ARG A 75 -0.12 3.15 -12.98
C ARG A 75 1.08 3.47 -13.86
N ASN A 76 1.75 2.47 -14.45
CA ASN A 76 2.86 2.70 -15.39
C ASN A 76 2.42 3.47 -16.64
N THR A 77 1.24 3.16 -17.18
CA THR A 77 0.66 3.94 -18.29
C THR A 77 0.45 5.40 -17.87
N GLY A 78 -0.10 5.63 -16.67
CA GLY A 78 -0.23 6.99 -16.13
C GLY A 78 1.11 7.70 -15.95
N LEU A 79 2.15 7.02 -15.48
CA LEU A 79 3.51 7.55 -15.35
C LEU A 79 4.09 8.00 -16.69
N SER A 80 3.85 7.25 -17.78
CA SER A 80 4.32 7.62 -19.11
C SER A 80 3.67 8.89 -19.66
N GLU A 81 2.45 9.18 -19.20
CA GLU A 81 1.64 10.33 -19.61
C GLU A 81 1.81 11.56 -18.70
N ALA A 82 2.50 11.41 -17.56
CA ALA A 82 2.65 12.45 -16.56
C ALA A 82 3.69 13.51 -16.95
N TYR A 83 3.27 14.79 -16.87
CA TYR A 83 4.10 15.98 -17.15
C TYR A 83 4.40 16.81 -15.90
N GLY A 84 3.65 16.63 -14.82
CA GLY A 84 3.80 17.38 -13.57
C GLY A 84 5.20 17.31 -12.97
N GLU A 85 5.51 18.26 -12.10
CA GLU A 85 6.75 18.25 -11.31
C GLU A 85 6.81 17.01 -10.41
N TYR A 86 5.70 16.72 -9.74
CA TYR A 86 5.49 15.53 -8.93
C TYR A 86 4.36 14.67 -9.50
N VAL A 87 4.32 13.42 -9.09
CA VAL A 87 3.25 12.47 -9.39
C VAL A 87 2.60 12.03 -8.09
N GLY A 88 1.27 11.98 -8.06
CA GLY A 88 0.47 11.33 -7.02
C GLY A 88 -0.43 10.26 -7.61
N PHE A 89 -0.85 9.31 -6.79
CA PHE A 89 -1.77 8.24 -7.18
C PHE A 89 -3.03 8.31 -6.32
N VAL A 90 -4.19 8.04 -6.93
CA VAL A 90 -5.46 7.90 -6.20
C VAL A 90 -6.20 6.70 -6.78
N ASP A 91 -6.45 5.69 -5.96
CA ASP A 91 -7.26 4.56 -6.37
C ASP A 91 -8.72 4.99 -6.55
N SER A 92 -9.37 4.55 -7.62
CA SER A 92 -10.66 5.07 -8.07
C SER A 92 -11.85 4.77 -7.15
N ASP A 93 -11.66 3.94 -6.13
CA ASP A 93 -12.63 3.62 -5.09
C ASP A 93 -12.39 4.40 -3.77
N ASP A 94 -11.33 5.21 -3.70
CA ASP A 94 -10.97 6.06 -2.58
C ASP A 94 -11.26 7.55 -2.83
N TYR A 95 -10.89 8.42 -1.90
CA TYR A 95 -10.92 9.87 -2.08
C TYR A 95 -9.83 10.56 -1.24
N ILE A 96 -9.60 11.85 -1.48
CA ILE A 96 -8.56 12.62 -0.80
C ILE A 96 -9.12 13.89 -0.16
N GLU A 97 -8.52 14.32 0.96
CA GLU A 97 -8.86 15.56 1.64
C GLU A 97 -8.45 16.78 0.78
N PRO A 98 -9.18 17.91 0.82
CA PRO A 98 -8.96 19.05 -0.10
C PRO A 98 -7.55 19.65 -0.07
N MET A 99 -6.85 19.59 1.05
CA MET A 99 -5.51 20.18 1.22
C MET A 99 -4.35 19.21 0.95
N MET A 100 -4.62 17.98 0.51
CA MET A 100 -3.59 16.95 0.38
C MET A 100 -2.43 17.39 -0.51
N TYR A 101 -2.71 17.72 -1.76
CA TYR A 101 -1.65 18.03 -2.72
C TYR A 101 -0.99 19.40 -2.46
N GLU A 102 -1.71 20.39 -1.95
CA GLU A 102 -1.10 21.63 -1.53
C GLU A 102 -0.08 21.42 -0.40
N THR A 103 -0.47 20.68 0.63
CA THR A 103 0.40 20.38 1.78
C THR A 103 1.64 19.58 1.37
N LEU A 104 1.46 18.50 0.59
CA LEU A 104 2.55 17.66 0.16
C LEU A 104 3.50 18.39 -0.79
N TYR A 105 2.96 19.14 -1.76
CA TYR A 105 3.75 19.93 -2.70
C TYR A 105 4.57 21.02 -2.00
N ALA A 106 3.93 21.80 -1.11
CA ALA A 106 4.63 22.82 -0.34
C ALA A 106 5.76 22.23 0.51
N ALA A 107 5.51 21.11 1.20
CA ALA A 107 6.54 20.44 2.00
C ALA A 107 7.70 19.94 1.12
N ALA A 108 7.41 19.30 -0.02
CA ALA A 108 8.43 18.82 -0.93
C ALA A 108 9.29 19.96 -1.48
N LYS A 109 8.67 21.05 -1.96
CA LYS A 109 9.37 22.21 -2.55
C LYS A 109 10.22 22.96 -1.53
N ASN A 110 9.69 23.21 -0.33
CA ASN A 110 10.40 23.94 0.72
C ASN A 110 11.64 23.19 1.25
N ASN A 111 11.66 21.87 1.10
CA ASN A 111 12.78 21.03 1.56
C ASN A 111 13.62 20.42 0.43
N GLY A 112 13.31 20.73 -0.84
CA GLY A 112 13.98 20.11 -1.98
C GLY A 112 13.85 18.58 -2.01
N ALA A 113 12.70 18.07 -1.51
CA ALA A 113 12.51 16.64 -1.33
C ALA A 113 12.00 15.96 -2.60
N ASP A 114 12.53 14.78 -2.88
CA ASP A 114 12.10 13.92 -3.99
C ASP A 114 10.75 13.26 -3.71
N ILE A 115 10.42 13.05 -2.43
CA ILE A 115 9.16 12.46 -1.98
C ILE A 115 8.62 13.21 -0.76
N ALA A 116 7.31 13.47 -0.76
CA ALA A 116 6.59 13.87 0.45
C ALA A 116 5.60 12.79 0.87
N VAL A 117 5.65 12.40 2.15
CA VAL A 117 4.90 11.27 2.72
C VAL A 117 3.92 11.76 3.77
N SER A 118 2.65 11.37 3.68
CA SER A 118 1.62 11.65 4.70
C SER A 118 1.08 10.38 5.36
N GLY A 119 0.09 10.55 6.24
CA GLY A 119 -0.68 9.45 6.82
C GLY A 119 -1.88 9.06 5.94
N ILE A 120 -2.64 8.08 6.43
CA ILE A 120 -3.83 7.55 5.79
C ILE A 120 -5.02 7.61 6.77
N SER A 121 -6.21 7.91 6.24
CA SER A 121 -7.49 7.83 6.96
C SER A 121 -8.26 6.60 6.47
N PHE A 122 -8.79 5.81 7.38
CA PHE A 122 -9.65 4.66 7.05
C PHE A 122 -11.11 5.06 7.21
N VAL A 123 -11.91 4.85 6.17
CA VAL A 123 -13.34 5.18 6.12
C VAL A 123 -14.16 3.89 6.13
N GLY A 124 -15.13 3.78 7.03
CA GLY A 124 -15.88 2.54 7.25
C GLY A 124 -15.13 1.53 8.12
N GLY A 125 -14.31 2.03 9.05
CA GLY A 125 -13.47 1.23 9.92
C GLY A 125 -12.15 0.80 9.27
N ASN A 126 -11.25 0.25 10.06
CA ASN A 126 -10.01 -0.34 9.55
C ASN A 126 -10.28 -1.75 8.99
N MET A 127 -9.28 -2.38 8.35
CA MET A 127 -9.36 -3.74 7.77
C MET A 127 -9.92 -4.79 8.77
N PHE A 128 -10.04 -4.44 10.04
CA PHE A 128 -10.34 -5.31 11.16
C PHE A 128 -11.50 -4.83 12.07
N SER A 129 -12.19 -3.73 11.72
CA SER A 129 -13.33 -3.23 12.48
C SER A 129 -14.47 -2.82 11.53
N GLU A 130 -15.71 -3.11 11.91
CA GLU A 130 -16.92 -2.79 11.13
C GLU A 130 -17.56 -1.46 11.56
N SER A 131 -16.81 -0.54 12.19
CA SER A 131 -17.33 0.77 12.54
C SER A 131 -17.39 1.69 11.32
N ASP A 132 -18.43 2.50 11.19
CA ASP A 132 -18.56 3.54 10.16
C ASP A 132 -17.64 4.76 10.41
N ASP A 133 -16.78 4.67 11.43
CA ASP A 133 -15.95 5.77 11.89
C ASP A 133 -14.77 6.06 10.94
N LEU A 134 -14.47 7.33 10.81
CA LEU A 134 -13.23 7.82 10.19
C LEU A 134 -12.06 7.64 11.19
N VAL A 135 -11.13 6.76 10.87
CA VAL A 135 -9.94 6.54 11.70
C VAL A 135 -8.73 7.18 11.02
N LYS A 136 -8.30 8.35 11.51
CA LYS A 136 -7.09 9.05 11.04
C LYS A 136 -5.85 8.38 11.61
N LYS A 137 -4.89 8.03 10.73
CA LYS A 137 -3.63 7.42 11.09
C LYS A 137 -2.47 8.22 10.49
N PRO A 138 -2.05 9.33 11.14
CA PRO A 138 -0.87 10.07 10.75
C PRO A 138 0.38 9.21 10.92
N CYS A 139 1.32 9.30 9.97
CA CYS A 139 2.61 8.61 10.07
C CYS A 139 3.64 9.40 10.87
N PHE A 140 3.48 10.73 10.93
CA PHE A 140 4.41 11.66 11.56
C PHE A 140 3.69 12.54 12.57
N LYS A 141 4.32 12.81 13.70
CA LYS A 141 3.81 13.73 14.73
C LYS A 141 4.12 15.19 14.42
N GLU A 142 5.23 15.41 13.73
CA GLU A 142 5.73 16.71 13.25
C GLU A 142 6.30 16.52 11.85
N THR A 143 6.59 17.61 11.15
CA THR A 143 7.28 17.53 9.86
C THR A 143 8.71 17.02 10.08
N GLU A 144 9.06 15.94 9.39
CA GLU A 144 10.37 15.28 9.52
C GLU A 144 11.07 15.25 8.17
N VAL A 145 12.32 15.74 8.11
CA VAL A 145 13.11 15.74 6.88
C VAL A 145 14.15 14.63 6.95
N PHE A 146 14.19 13.81 5.92
CA PHE A 146 15.14 12.71 5.74
C PHE A 146 16.13 13.10 4.65
N ASN A 147 17.37 13.38 5.02
CA ASN A 147 18.48 13.61 4.09
C ASN A 147 19.21 12.31 3.75
N ALA A 148 20.29 12.38 2.99
CA ALA A 148 21.05 11.21 2.55
C ALA A 148 21.46 10.27 3.71
N ASP A 149 21.75 10.80 4.90
CA ASP A 149 22.16 10.00 6.06
C ASP A 149 20.97 9.32 6.75
N THR A 150 19.79 9.92 6.67
CA THR A 150 18.58 9.50 7.41
C THR A 150 17.51 8.83 6.53
N LEU A 151 17.61 8.91 5.18
CA LEU A 151 16.70 8.21 4.24
C LEU A 151 16.58 6.71 4.53
N LYS A 152 17.65 6.10 5.00
CA LYS A 152 17.65 4.71 5.46
C LYS A 152 16.59 4.47 6.55
N THR A 153 16.36 5.41 7.45
CA THR A 153 15.33 5.30 8.51
C THR A 153 13.92 5.28 7.90
N LEU A 154 13.66 6.12 6.89
CA LEU A 154 12.39 6.09 6.16
C LEU A 154 12.21 4.75 5.44
N LEU A 155 13.21 4.30 4.71
CA LEU A 155 13.20 3.01 4.00
C LEU A 155 12.87 1.85 4.94
N LEU A 156 13.59 1.75 6.05
CA LEU A 156 13.38 0.69 7.04
C LEU A 156 11.98 0.76 7.67
N GLY A 157 11.47 1.97 7.95
CA GLY A 157 10.12 2.17 8.48
C GLY A 157 9.00 1.89 7.48
N VAL A 158 9.25 2.01 6.16
CA VAL A 158 8.32 1.59 5.11
C VAL A 158 8.24 0.06 5.04
N ILE A 159 9.38 -0.63 5.01
CA ILE A 159 9.41 -2.10 4.90
C ILE A 159 8.97 -2.83 6.16
N GLY A 160 9.06 -2.19 7.34
CA GLY A 160 8.72 -2.85 8.58
C GLY A 160 8.64 -1.91 9.78
N ALA A 161 8.60 -2.51 10.95
CA ALA A 161 8.56 -1.82 12.24
C ALA A 161 9.42 -2.56 13.28
N LEU A 162 9.76 -1.88 14.38
CA LEU A 162 10.39 -2.53 15.51
C LEU A 162 9.39 -3.44 16.24
N PRO A 163 9.86 -4.45 17.00
CA PRO A 163 8.97 -5.45 17.60
C PRO A 163 7.88 -4.88 18.51
N ASN A 164 8.19 -3.80 19.26
CA ASN A 164 7.27 -3.17 20.21
C ASN A 164 6.29 -2.17 19.56
N GLU A 165 6.43 -1.89 18.27
CA GLU A 165 5.52 -0.99 17.56
C GLU A 165 4.17 -1.66 17.26
N PRO A 166 3.06 -0.89 17.22
CA PRO A 166 1.71 -1.46 17.07
C PRO A 166 1.48 -2.09 15.70
N ASP A 167 2.07 -1.54 14.67
CA ASP A 167 1.89 -1.93 13.27
C ASP A 167 3.06 -2.76 12.73
N ASP A 168 2.85 -3.44 11.61
CA ASP A 168 3.88 -4.23 10.95
C ASP A 168 4.81 -3.38 10.06
N SER A 169 4.41 -2.14 9.76
CA SER A 169 5.22 -1.10 9.10
C SER A 169 4.98 0.23 9.80
N ARG A 170 6.06 0.99 10.08
CA ARG A 170 5.98 2.26 10.79
C ARG A 170 5.28 3.34 9.97
N TYR A 171 5.64 3.46 8.70
CA TYR A 171 5.11 4.50 7.82
C TYR A 171 4.06 4.01 6.82
N GLY A 172 3.80 2.68 6.77
CA GLY A 172 2.90 2.07 5.81
C GLY A 172 3.43 2.10 4.37
N VAL A 173 2.88 1.26 3.52
CA VAL A 173 3.44 0.93 2.20
C VAL A 173 2.68 1.58 1.02
N SER A 174 1.53 2.22 1.24
CA SER A 174 0.71 2.78 0.15
C SER A 174 1.42 3.91 -0.57
N VAL A 175 1.43 3.88 -1.89
CA VAL A 175 1.90 4.97 -2.77
C VAL A 175 0.91 6.14 -2.81
N CYS A 176 -0.37 5.88 -2.55
CA CYS A 176 -1.46 6.84 -2.77
C CYS A 176 -1.45 8.02 -1.81
N LYS A 177 -0.81 7.91 -0.66
CA LYS A 177 -0.71 8.98 0.35
C LYS A 177 0.49 9.91 0.17
N ASN A 178 1.20 9.81 -0.95
CA ASN A 178 2.49 10.45 -1.21
C ASN A 178 2.46 11.23 -2.53
N ILE A 179 3.47 12.09 -2.72
CA ILE A 179 3.86 12.59 -4.04
C ILE A 179 5.33 12.27 -4.30
N PHE A 180 5.67 12.05 -5.55
CA PHE A 180 6.96 11.57 -6.02
C PHE A 180 7.53 12.49 -7.10
N SER A 181 8.81 12.84 -7.06
CA SER A 181 9.49 13.59 -8.11
C SER A 181 9.40 12.87 -9.46
N ASN A 182 8.70 13.47 -10.42
CA ASN A 182 8.51 12.90 -11.76
C ASN A 182 9.84 12.80 -12.53
N SER A 183 10.74 13.76 -12.33
CA SER A 183 12.08 13.73 -12.95
C SER A 183 12.88 12.52 -12.46
N LEU A 184 12.85 12.22 -11.17
CA LEU A 184 13.56 11.07 -10.60
C LEU A 184 12.97 9.74 -11.09
N ILE A 185 11.62 9.62 -11.17
CA ILE A 185 10.97 8.43 -11.75
C ILE A 185 11.50 8.18 -13.16
N LYS A 186 11.53 9.21 -14.01
CA LYS A 186 11.98 9.10 -15.41
C LYS A 186 13.48 8.82 -15.52
N GLU A 187 14.31 9.52 -14.74
CA GLU A 187 15.76 9.34 -14.75
C GLU A 187 16.17 7.91 -14.33
N LYS A 188 15.54 7.38 -13.29
CA LYS A 188 15.85 6.05 -12.73
C LYS A 188 15.02 4.93 -13.34
N ASN A 189 14.09 5.26 -14.26
CA ASN A 189 13.15 4.31 -14.87
C ASN A 189 12.39 3.48 -13.83
N ILE A 190 11.88 4.14 -12.78
CA ILE A 190 11.16 3.47 -11.68
C ILE A 190 9.75 3.12 -12.16
N THR A 191 9.37 1.86 -12.05
CA THR A 191 8.08 1.34 -12.54
C THR A 191 7.46 0.37 -11.55
N PHE A 192 6.14 0.19 -11.64
CA PHE A 192 5.42 -0.85 -10.91
C PHE A 192 5.60 -2.20 -11.59
N LEU A 193 5.73 -3.24 -10.79
CA LEU A 193 5.60 -4.63 -11.22
C LEU A 193 4.11 -5.02 -11.32
N SER A 194 3.84 -6.18 -11.92
CA SER A 194 2.47 -6.69 -12.03
C SER A 194 1.97 -7.21 -10.67
N GLU A 195 0.88 -6.65 -10.17
CA GLU A 195 0.21 -7.16 -8.97
C GLU A 195 -0.34 -8.59 -9.17
N ARG A 196 -0.43 -9.07 -10.41
CA ARG A 196 -0.85 -10.45 -10.72
C ARG A 196 0.24 -11.48 -10.43
N GLU A 197 1.50 -11.06 -10.51
CA GLU A 197 2.68 -11.90 -10.31
C GLU A 197 3.27 -11.75 -8.92
N ILE A 198 3.25 -10.51 -8.40
CA ILE A 198 3.84 -10.19 -7.12
C ILE A 198 2.83 -9.46 -6.23
N LEU A 199 2.83 -9.80 -4.94
CA LEU A 199 2.00 -9.08 -3.98
C LEU A 199 2.72 -7.78 -3.54
N SER A 200 1.95 -6.73 -3.25
CA SER A 200 2.47 -5.44 -2.73
C SER A 200 3.49 -4.78 -3.67
N GLU A 201 3.14 -4.63 -4.93
CA GLU A 201 3.90 -3.88 -5.93
C GLU A 201 4.21 -2.43 -5.49
N ASP A 202 3.30 -1.84 -4.70
CA ASP A 202 3.45 -0.54 -4.06
C ASP A 202 4.71 -0.47 -3.19
N THR A 203 4.95 -1.50 -2.38
CA THR A 203 6.11 -1.55 -1.49
C THR A 203 7.40 -1.57 -2.29
N LEU A 204 7.46 -2.34 -3.37
CA LEU A 204 8.65 -2.43 -4.22
C LEU A 204 8.91 -1.10 -4.93
N PHE A 205 7.86 -0.45 -5.45
CA PHE A 205 7.97 0.89 -6.03
C PHE A 205 8.49 1.90 -5.00
N MET A 206 7.93 1.91 -3.77
CA MET A 206 8.38 2.78 -2.67
C MET A 206 9.86 2.55 -2.33
N VAL A 207 10.29 1.29 -2.24
CA VAL A 207 11.68 0.93 -1.94
C VAL A 207 12.62 1.44 -3.04
N ASP A 208 12.31 1.20 -4.31
CA ASP A 208 13.13 1.67 -5.43
C ASP A 208 13.18 3.19 -5.51
N PHE A 209 12.05 3.86 -5.23
CA PHE A 209 12.00 5.31 -5.20
C PHE A 209 12.85 5.90 -4.06
N ILE A 210 12.66 5.44 -2.82
CA ILE A 210 13.40 5.94 -1.65
C ILE A 210 14.91 5.70 -1.80
N LYS A 211 15.32 4.55 -2.33
CA LYS A 211 16.74 4.24 -2.62
C LYS A 211 17.37 5.19 -3.64
N SER A 212 16.56 5.70 -4.55
CA SER A 212 16.99 6.62 -5.61
C SER A 212 16.94 8.09 -5.18
N SER A 213 16.27 8.39 -4.07
CA SER A 213 16.05 9.75 -3.57
C SER A 213 17.29 10.30 -2.86
N SER A 214 17.40 11.63 -2.87
CA SER A 214 18.38 12.38 -2.09
C SER A 214 17.79 12.99 -0.82
N CYS A 215 16.48 13.28 -0.84
CA CYS A 215 15.76 13.89 0.27
C CYS A 215 14.30 13.43 0.28
N ALA A 216 13.76 13.22 1.47
CA ALA A 216 12.34 12.96 1.68
C ALA A 216 11.79 13.83 2.80
N VAL A 217 10.49 14.11 2.78
CA VAL A 217 9.81 14.83 3.87
C VAL A 217 8.55 14.10 4.30
N GLY A 218 8.44 13.84 5.60
CA GLY A 218 7.22 13.37 6.25
C GLY A 218 6.40 14.56 6.73
N VAL A 219 5.11 14.60 6.43
CA VAL A 219 4.20 15.65 6.90
C VAL A 219 3.18 15.11 7.90
N THR A 220 2.75 15.96 8.83
CA THR A 220 1.66 15.64 9.75
C THR A 220 0.34 15.52 8.99
N GLY A 221 -0.58 14.75 9.54
CA GLY A 221 -1.91 14.58 8.96
C GLY A 221 -2.07 13.26 8.20
N ALA A 222 -3.32 13.00 7.82
CA ALA A 222 -3.74 11.79 7.13
C ALA A 222 -4.80 12.21 6.09
N TYR A 223 -4.33 12.54 4.91
CA TYR A 223 -5.14 13.20 3.87
C TYR A 223 -5.73 12.22 2.85
N TYR A 224 -5.14 11.04 2.69
CA TYR A 224 -5.67 10.01 1.83
C TYR A 224 -6.74 9.20 2.57
N CYS A 225 -7.93 9.10 2.01
CA CYS A 225 -9.09 8.44 2.60
C CYS A 225 -9.32 7.08 1.95
N TYR A 226 -8.75 6.04 2.54
CA TYR A 226 -8.95 4.65 2.13
C TYR A 226 -10.36 4.18 2.52
N CYS A 227 -11.18 3.84 1.53
CA CYS A 227 -12.55 3.44 1.73
C CYS A 227 -12.70 1.92 1.78
N ARG A 228 -13.37 1.45 2.82
CA ARG A 228 -13.70 0.03 2.92
C ARG A 228 -14.81 -0.32 1.92
N ASN A 229 -14.47 -1.13 0.93
CA ASN A 229 -15.39 -1.65 -0.06
C ASN A 229 -15.47 -3.18 0.04
N ASP A 230 -16.65 -3.76 -0.19
CA ASP A 230 -16.79 -5.22 -0.16
C ASP A 230 -16.15 -5.89 -1.37
N ASP A 231 -16.07 -5.16 -2.49
CA ASP A 231 -15.45 -5.60 -3.76
C ASP A 231 -13.91 -5.40 -3.79
N SER A 232 -13.28 -4.92 -2.69
CA SER A 232 -11.85 -4.62 -2.65
C SER A 232 -10.97 -5.86 -2.89
N LEU A 233 -9.98 -5.73 -3.76
CA LEU A 233 -8.96 -6.77 -4.05
C LEU A 233 -8.23 -7.25 -2.79
N SER A 234 -8.08 -6.38 -1.79
CA SER A 234 -7.40 -6.71 -0.53
C SER A 234 -8.18 -7.69 0.35
N LYS A 235 -9.52 -7.74 0.22
CA LYS A 235 -10.42 -8.60 1.00
C LYS A 235 -10.72 -9.93 0.33
N SER A 236 -10.72 -9.99 -1.00
CA SER A 236 -11.05 -11.20 -1.72
C SER A 236 -10.04 -12.31 -1.40
N TYR A 237 -10.54 -13.51 -1.09
CA TYR A 237 -9.67 -14.67 -0.96
C TYR A 237 -9.02 -15.00 -2.31
N ASN A 238 -7.71 -15.18 -2.30
CA ASN A 238 -6.95 -15.60 -3.48
C ASN A 238 -6.04 -16.77 -3.11
N SER A 239 -6.25 -17.92 -3.75
CA SER A 239 -5.49 -19.14 -3.49
C SER A 239 -4.00 -19.02 -3.81
N THR A 240 -3.60 -18.11 -4.71
CA THR A 240 -2.18 -17.87 -5.06
C THR A 240 -1.50 -16.84 -4.18
N ARG A 241 -2.22 -16.29 -3.19
CA ARG A 241 -1.69 -15.21 -2.35
C ARG A 241 -0.46 -15.64 -1.54
N PHE A 242 -0.43 -16.89 -1.10
CA PHE A 242 0.72 -17.42 -0.34
C PHE A 242 1.99 -17.41 -1.19
N GLU A 243 1.93 -18.00 -2.39
CA GLU A 243 3.05 -18.07 -3.32
C GLU A 243 3.53 -16.67 -3.72
N ARG A 244 2.60 -15.79 -4.08
CA ARG A 244 2.90 -14.41 -4.45
C ARG A 244 3.51 -13.60 -3.29
N SER A 245 3.11 -13.89 -2.03
CA SER A 245 3.72 -13.30 -0.85
C SER A 245 5.18 -13.73 -0.69
N ILE A 246 5.50 -15.00 -0.96
CA ILE A 246 6.87 -15.49 -0.87
C ILE A 246 7.75 -14.88 -1.98
N VAL A 247 7.22 -14.76 -3.21
CA VAL A 247 7.92 -14.08 -4.31
C VAL A 247 8.21 -12.62 -3.93
N PHE A 248 7.20 -11.90 -3.42
CA PHE A 248 7.35 -10.53 -2.93
C PHE A 248 8.43 -10.39 -1.86
N LEU A 249 8.40 -11.23 -0.82
CA LEU A 249 9.35 -11.17 0.29
C LEU A 249 10.79 -11.48 -0.16
N ASN A 250 10.97 -12.31 -1.17
CA ASN A 250 12.28 -12.59 -1.76
C ASN A 250 12.80 -11.40 -2.57
N GLU A 251 11.95 -10.80 -3.40
CA GLU A 251 12.34 -9.63 -4.20
C GLU A 251 12.62 -8.42 -3.32
N LEU A 252 11.79 -8.18 -2.30
CA LEU A 252 12.00 -7.12 -1.32
C LEU A 252 13.35 -7.26 -0.61
N GLU A 253 13.67 -8.46 -0.11
CA GLU A 253 14.96 -8.73 0.55
C GLU A 253 16.14 -8.47 -0.38
N LYS A 254 16.04 -8.90 -1.64
CA LYS A 254 17.07 -8.68 -2.67
C LYS A 254 17.26 -7.17 -2.95
N GLN A 255 16.17 -6.41 -3.09
CA GLN A 255 16.25 -4.96 -3.32
C GLN A 255 16.91 -4.23 -2.15
N ILE A 256 16.58 -4.60 -0.91
CA ILE A 256 17.11 -3.95 0.29
C ILE A 256 18.57 -4.31 0.54
N ALA A 257 18.95 -5.56 0.35
CA ALA A 257 20.29 -6.08 0.62
C ALA A 257 21.40 -5.35 -0.16
N ASN A 258 21.06 -4.72 -1.28
CA ASN A 258 22.00 -3.93 -2.08
C ASN A 258 22.22 -2.50 -1.51
N THR A 259 21.45 -2.08 -0.52
CA THR A 259 21.46 -0.69 -0.03
C THR A 259 21.73 -0.59 1.48
N VAL A 260 21.24 -1.56 2.25
CA VAL A 260 21.32 -1.55 3.71
C VAL A 260 22.00 -2.82 4.20
N PRO A 261 22.94 -2.76 5.18
CA PRO A 261 23.52 -3.94 5.81
C PRO A 261 22.47 -4.85 6.44
N LYS A 262 22.71 -6.17 6.36
CA LYS A 262 21.74 -7.18 6.81
C LYS A 262 21.36 -7.04 8.28
N GLU A 263 22.31 -6.73 9.13
CA GLU A 263 22.13 -6.53 10.56
C GLU A 263 21.19 -5.38 10.90
N GLU A 264 21.06 -4.38 10.01
CA GLU A 264 20.19 -3.23 10.17
C GLU A 264 18.76 -3.52 9.66
N TYR A 265 18.61 -4.10 8.46
CA TYR A 265 17.27 -4.33 7.90
C TYR A 265 16.56 -5.57 8.44
N LYS A 266 17.33 -6.55 8.95
CA LYS A 266 16.78 -7.86 9.31
C LYS A 266 15.61 -7.79 10.30
N ILE A 267 15.70 -6.94 11.31
CA ILE A 267 14.67 -6.84 12.34
C ILE A 267 13.33 -6.31 11.76
N TYR A 268 13.39 -5.39 10.80
CA TYR A 268 12.23 -4.84 10.11
C TYR A 268 11.63 -5.84 9.13
N LEU A 269 12.48 -6.50 8.33
CA LEU A 269 12.05 -7.53 7.39
C LEU A 269 11.45 -8.74 8.13
N ASP A 270 12.06 -9.19 9.21
CA ASP A 270 11.52 -10.27 10.04
C ASP A 270 10.14 -9.90 10.62
N ARG A 271 9.94 -8.63 11.01
CA ARG A 271 8.63 -8.11 11.45
C ARG A 271 7.60 -8.23 10.33
N LEU A 272 7.95 -7.80 9.13
CA LEU A 272 7.08 -7.88 7.96
C LEU A 272 6.73 -9.34 7.62
N ILE A 273 7.72 -10.23 7.56
CA ILE A 273 7.52 -11.67 7.28
C ILE A 273 6.57 -12.29 8.31
N GLN A 274 6.74 -11.95 9.59
CA GLN A 274 5.87 -12.44 10.65
C GLN A 274 4.44 -11.90 10.49
N GLY A 275 4.30 -10.63 10.10
CA GLY A 275 3.02 -10.01 9.77
C GLY A 275 2.31 -10.71 8.61
N PHE A 276 3.02 -10.98 7.52
CA PHE A 276 2.50 -11.73 6.37
C PHE A 276 2.05 -13.14 6.76
N GLY A 277 2.85 -13.87 7.51
CA GLY A 277 2.46 -15.21 8.00
C GLY A 277 1.16 -15.17 8.80
N ARG A 278 0.97 -14.14 9.63
CA ARG A 278 -0.23 -13.93 10.43
C ARG A 278 -1.45 -13.61 9.57
N ILE A 279 -1.28 -12.74 8.56
CA ILE A 279 -2.35 -12.37 7.62
C ILE A 279 -2.77 -13.58 6.79
N LEU A 280 -1.83 -14.33 6.23
CA LEU A 280 -2.09 -15.52 5.45
C LEU A 280 -2.86 -16.59 6.25
N CYS A 281 -2.42 -16.88 7.48
CA CYS A 281 -3.16 -17.81 8.35
C CYS A 281 -4.58 -17.30 8.65
N SER A 282 -4.75 -15.99 8.89
CA SER A 282 -6.06 -15.40 9.17
C SER A 282 -7.00 -15.53 7.97
N GLN A 283 -6.52 -15.27 6.76
CA GLN A 283 -7.32 -15.39 5.53
C GLN A 283 -7.75 -16.83 5.25
N GLU A 284 -6.87 -17.81 5.44
CA GLU A 284 -7.22 -19.23 5.31
C GLU A 284 -8.31 -19.64 6.32
N ILE A 285 -8.27 -19.09 7.54
CA ILE A 285 -9.26 -19.37 8.58
C ILE A 285 -10.62 -18.77 8.22
N VAL A 286 -10.64 -17.51 7.78
CA VAL A 286 -11.87 -16.80 7.37
C VAL A 286 -12.49 -17.51 6.16
N HIS A 287 -11.71 -17.80 5.14
CA HIS A 287 -12.16 -18.54 3.95
C HIS A 287 -12.71 -19.92 4.32
N ALA A 288 -12.03 -20.65 5.20
CA ALA A 288 -12.51 -21.96 5.64
C ALA A 288 -13.84 -21.89 6.41
N LYS A 289 -14.12 -20.77 7.13
CA LYS A 289 -15.43 -20.51 7.76
C LYS A 289 -16.51 -20.25 6.73
N GLN A 290 -16.22 -19.38 5.74
CA GLN A 290 -17.17 -19.00 4.68
C GLN A 290 -17.56 -20.20 3.81
N GLU A 291 -16.58 -20.97 3.34
CA GLU A 291 -16.77 -22.11 2.45
C GLU A 291 -17.05 -23.45 3.19
N LYS A 292 -17.21 -23.42 4.51
CA LYS A 292 -17.43 -24.60 5.33
C LYS A 292 -16.38 -25.71 5.13
N ILE A 293 -15.12 -25.32 4.92
CA ILE A 293 -14.00 -26.25 4.68
C ILE A 293 -13.74 -27.09 5.93
N LYS A 294 -13.50 -28.41 5.73
CA LYS A 294 -13.17 -29.33 6.83
C LYS A 294 -11.89 -28.90 7.53
N TYR A 295 -11.86 -28.99 8.87
CA TYR A 295 -10.70 -28.61 9.69
C TYR A 295 -9.40 -29.32 9.29
N SER A 296 -9.48 -30.57 8.84
CA SER A 296 -8.31 -31.32 8.36
C SER A 296 -7.63 -30.63 7.16
N VAL A 297 -8.41 -30.08 6.25
CA VAL A 297 -7.90 -29.34 5.08
C VAL A 297 -7.31 -27.98 5.52
N LEU A 298 -8.05 -27.21 6.35
CA LEU A 298 -7.54 -25.97 6.92
C LEU A 298 -6.21 -26.20 7.66
N ARG A 299 -6.14 -27.22 8.51
CA ARG A 299 -4.93 -27.57 9.25
C ARG A 299 -3.74 -27.83 8.33
N LYS A 300 -3.95 -28.48 7.17
CA LYS A 300 -2.89 -28.71 6.17
C LYS A 300 -2.37 -27.38 5.63
N ARG A 301 -3.25 -26.45 5.22
CA ARG A 301 -2.90 -25.12 4.71
C ARG A 301 -2.14 -24.29 5.74
N LEU A 302 -2.63 -24.23 6.99
CA LEU A 302 -1.95 -23.52 8.07
C LEU A 302 -0.56 -24.11 8.38
N LYS A 303 -0.43 -25.44 8.30
CA LYS A 303 0.86 -26.12 8.46
C LYS A 303 1.83 -25.71 7.35
N GLU A 304 1.38 -25.66 6.12
CA GLU A 304 2.16 -25.27 4.95
C GLU A 304 2.74 -23.85 5.12
N ILE A 305 1.91 -22.89 5.51
CA ILE A 305 2.34 -21.51 5.82
C ILE A 305 3.36 -21.49 6.96
N CYS A 306 3.05 -22.11 8.11
CA CYS A 306 3.91 -22.06 9.30
C CYS A 306 5.20 -22.86 9.16
N THR A 307 5.32 -23.76 8.17
CA THR A 307 6.53 -24.55 7.91
C THR A 307 7.31 -24.09 6.68
N ASN A 308 6.81 -23.09 5.95
CA ASN A 308 7.58 -22.45 4.89
C ASN A 308 8.92 -21.96 5.44
N GLU A 309 10.01 -22.19 4.73
CA GLU A 309 11.37 -21.94 5.20
C GLU A 309 11.58 -20.50 5.70
N LYS A 310 11.11 -19.51 4.93
CA LYS A 310 11.24 -18.09 5.28
C LYS A 310 10.45 -17.74 6.55
N ILE A 311 9.18 -18.12 6.62
CA ILE A 311 8.32 -17.85 7.78
C ILE A 311 8.80 -18.62 9.02
N ALA A 312 9.10 -19.91 8.88
CA ALA A 312 9.59 -20.74 9.98
C ALA A 312 10.95 -20.27 10.51
N GLY A 313 11.83 -19.80 9.62
CA GLY A 313 13.12 -19.21 10.00
C GLY A 313 12.95 -18.00 10.91
N VAL A 314 12.05 -17.09 10.54
CA VAL A 314 11.72 -15.91 11.38
C VAL A 314 11.08 -16.33 12.70
N LEU A 315 10.10 -17.23 12.68
CA LEU A 315 9.43 -17.70 13.91
C LEU A 315 10.39 -18.34 14.93
N LYS A 316 11.52 -18.88 14.49
CA LYS A 316 12.56 -19.45 15.40
C LYS A 316 13.34 -18.36 16.11
N THR A 317 13.77 -17.33 15.39
CA THR A 317 14.79 -16.35 15.85
C THR A 317 14.19 -15.03 16.32
N TYR A 318 13.03 -14.64 15.80
CA TYR A 318 12.40 -13.36 16.11
C TYR A 318 11.86 -13.29 17.54
N SER A 319 12.07 -12.15 18.20
CA SER A 319 11.61 -11.90 19.57
C SER A 319 10.11 -11.64 19.63
N TRP A 320 9.30 -12.63 19.24
CA TRP A 320 7.84 -12.54 19.15
C TRP A 320 7.15 -12.06 20.45
N TYR A 321 7.74 -12.33 21.62
CA TYR A 321 7.23 -11.91 22.92
C TYR A 321 7.33 -10.37 23.16
N LYS A 322 8.07 -9.65 22.31
CA LYS A 322 8.14 -8.17 22.31
C LYS A 322 7.04 -7.52 21.48
N LEU A 323 6.28 -8.31 20.73
CA LEU A 323 5.15 -7.84 19.92
C LEU A 323 3.99 -7.37 20.81
N PRO A 324 3.07 -6.52 20.32
CA PRO A 324 1.81 -6.27 20.99
C PRO A 324 1.08 -7.56 21.33
N VAL A 325 0.41 -7.61 22.50
CA VAL A 325 -0.10 -8.85 23.13
C VAL A 325 -0.85 -9.78 22.15
N LYS A 326 -1.80 -9.23 21.37
CA LYS A 326 -2.58 -10.04 20.43
C LYS A 326 -1.70 -10.63 19.31
N GLN A 327 -0.73 -9.87 18.83
CA GLN A 327 0.21 -10.30 17.79
C GLN A 327 1.21 -11.33 18.36
N ALA A 328 1.69 -11.12 19.59
CA ALA A 328 2.57 -12.05 20.29
C ALA A 328 1.89 -13.42 20.49
N ALA A 329 0.64 -13.42 20.96
CA ALA A 329 -0.12 -14.66 21.14
C ALA A 329 -0.32 -15.42 19.81
N PHE A 330 -0.60 -14.70 18.71
CA PHE A 330 -0.74 -15.32 17.39
C PHE A 330 0.59 -15.86 16.86
N ALA A 331 1.69 -15.10 17.03
CA ALA A 331 3.04 -15.54 16.65
C ALA A 331 3.48 -16.79 17.44
N PHE A 332 3.16 -16.83 18.75
CA PHE A 332 3.33 -18.03 19.58
C PHE A 332 2.56 -19.23 19.02
N ALA A 333 1.27 -19.03 18.68
CA ALA A 333 0.45 -20.09 18.11
C ALA A 333 0.98 -20.59 16.74
N MET A 334 1.56 -19.71 15.92
CA MET A 334 2.23 -20.07 14.67
C MET A 334 3.50 -20.87 14.94
N LYS A 335 4.38 -20.39 15.82
CA LYS A 335 5.66 -21.02 16.16
C LYS A 335 5.48 -22.46 16.67
N TYR A 336 4.51 -22.67 17.55
CA TYR A 336 4.22 -23.97 18.14
C TYR A 336 3.15 -24.76 17.39
N LYS A 337 2.70 -24.27 16.21
CA LYS A 337 1.72 -24.95 15.33
C LYS A 337 0.41 -25.28 16.02
N LEU A 338 -0.04 -24.38 16.91
CA LEU A 338 -1.30 -24.48 17.64
C LEU A 338 -2.46 -24.02 16.77
N PHE A 339 -2.78 -24.76 15.70
CA PHE A 339 -3.71 -24.36 14.65
C PHE A 339 -5.15 -24.14 15.14
N LEU A 340 -5.58 -24.91 16.16
CA LEU A 340 -6.89 -24.69 16.78
C LEU A 340 -6.95 -23.34 17.50
N LEU A 341 -5.87 -22.97 18.20
CA LEU A 341 -5.76 -21.67 18.88
C LEU A 341 -5.77 -20.53 17.87
N GLN A 342 -5.02 -20.64 16.75
CA GLN A 342 -5.08 -19.66 15.66
C GLN A 342 -6.51 -19.47 15.15
N LYS A 343 -7.24 -20.57 14.90
CA LYS A 343 -8.64 -20.54 14.46
C LYS A 343 -9.52 -19.82 15.47
N ILE A 344 -9.43 -20.12 16.76
CA ILE A 344 -10.20 -19.48 17.81
C ILE A 344 -9.92 -17.97 17.85
N MET A 345 -8.64 -17.57 17.82
CA MET A 345 -8.22 -16.17 17.89
C MET A 345 -8.79 -15.35 16.74
N VAL A 346 -8.80 -15.88 15.50
CA VAL A 346 -9.35 -15.18 14.33
C VAL A 346 -10.88 -15.08 14.46
N LEU A 347 -11.57 -16.17 14.79
CA LEU A 347 -13.03 -16.19 14.85
C LEU A 347 -13.62 -15.38 16.01
N LEU A 348 -12.87 -15.17 17.10
CA LEU A 348 -13.27 -14.27 18.20
C LEU A 348 -13.07 -12.80 17.86
N ARG A 349 -12.20 -12.46 16.94
CA ARG A 349 -11.97 -11.09 16.49
C ARG A 349 -13.06 -10.60 15.52
N ASP A 350 -13.72 -11.51 14.81
CA ASP A 350 -14.81 -11.26 13.87
C ASP A 350 -16.19 -11.20 14.57
N ARG A 351 -16.23 -11.14 15.90
CA ARG A 351 -17.41 -10.93 16.74
C ARG A 351 -17.32 -9.56 17.43
#